data_609e96819520dfe74d4d1ce8ade4fe77
#
_entry.id   609e96819520dfe74d4d1ce8ade4fe77
#
_cell.length_a   1.000
_cell.length_b   1.000
_cell.length_c   1.000
_cell.angle_alpha   90.00
_cell.angle_beta   90.00
_cell.angle_gamma   90.00
#
_symmetry.space_group_name_H-M   'P 1'
#
loop_
_entity.id
_entity.type
_entity.pdbx_description
1 polymer ?
#
loop_
_entity_poly.entity_id
_entity_poly.type
_entity_poly.pdbx_seq_one_letter_code
_entity_poly.pdbx_strand_id
1 'polypeptide(L)'
;MKDLIKVLGIDKPLKANDEQLFLQALTHKSYLLDHPEYNLEYDRLEFLGDAILKFVINEYLFVNFPKYNSGELTKLSGYVLSDKMLFKIASDLRLRKFVLCGSRIKAESVMSDVMESLIGATYLVYGFEEAKKLILRSYEDIILEADSSELKENYKAALQELTQSKQLGLPEYFVVKSEGPPHNPNFGIEIRLSDGTILGEGEGSSKKEAGQAAALASLDYLQNTYFKEKA
;
A
#
# COMPACT_ATOMS: atom_id res chain seq x y z
N MET A 1 -6.01 2.03 -29.02
CA MET A 1 -6.37 3.05 -28.01
C MET A 1 -7.79 2.87 -27.43
N LYS A 2 -8.82 2.64 -28.24
CA LYS A 2 -10.22 2.44 -27.74
C LYS A 2 -10.34 1.38 -26.63
N ASP A 3 -9.67 0.24 -26.77
CA ASP A 3 -9.70 -0.83 -25.77
C ASP A 3 -9.03 -0.42 -24.46
N LEU A 4 -7.98 0.40 -24.51
CA LEU A 4 -7.36 0.97 -23.31
C LEU A 4 -8.33 1.86 -22.55
N ILE A 5 -8.96 2.81 -23.23
CA ILE A 5 -9.93 3.75 -22.62
C ILE A 5 -11.08 2.99 -21.95
N LYS A 6 -11.56 1.93 -22.62
CA LYS A 6 -12.59 1.04 -22.03
C LYS A 6 -12.08 0.31 -20.77
N VAL A 7 -10.85 -0.20 -20.79
CA VAL A 7 -10.24 -0.87 -19.63
C VAL A 7 -10.06 0.11 -18.46
N LEU A 8 -9.67 1.36 -18.74
CA LEU A 8 -9.61 2.43 -17.76
C LEU A 8 -11.01 2.88 -17.28
N GLY A 9 -12.12 2.36 -17.87
CA GLY A 9 -13.51 2.66 -17.57
C GLY A 9 -13.87 4.12 -17.76
N ILE A 10 -13.30 4.71 -18.78
CA ILE A 10 -13.58 6.09 -19.19
C ILE A 10 -14.65 6.03 -20.27
N ASP A 11 -15.84 6.55 -19.99
CA ASP A 11 -16.96 6.55 -20.92
C ASP A 11 -16.94 7.75 -21.89
N LYS A 12 -15.95 8.64 -21.75
CA LYS A 12 -15.78 9.81 -22.60
C LYS A 12 -15.02 9.48 -23.87
N PRO A 13 -15.39 10.06 -25.04
CA PRO A 13 -14.67 9.82 -26.28
C PRO A 13 -13.25 10.39 -26.21
N LEU A 14 -12.28 9.62 -26.69
CA LEU A 14 -10.90 10.08 -26.88
C LEU A 14 -10.79 10.80 -28.21
N LYS A 15 -10.29 12.05 -28.19
CA LYS A 15 -10.02 12.81 -29.41
C LYS A 15 -8.71 12.36 -30.04
N ALA A 16 -8.59 12.45 -31.35
CA ALA A 16 -7.39 12.03 -32.07
C ALA A 16 -6.09 12.72 -31.56
N ASN A 17 -6.16 13.99 -31.20
CA ASN A 17 -5.01 14.73 -30.66
C ASN A 17 -4.58 14.26 -29.27
N ASP A 18 -5.47 13.64 -28.50
CA ASP A 18 -5.22 13.17 -27.14
C ASP A 18 -4.67 11.72 -27.13
N GLU A 19 -4.81 10.98 -28.24
CA GLU A 19 -4.28 9.62 -28.35
C GLU A 19 -2.77 9.55 -28.14
N GLN A 20 -2.05 10.57 -28.60
CA GLN A 20 -0.60 10.64 -28.47
C GLN A 20 -0.15 10.69 -27.00
N LEU A 21 -0.93 11.34 -26.12
CA LEU A 21 -0.60 11.43 -24.70
C LEU A 21 -0.77 10.05 -24.00
N PHE A 22 -1.78 9.29 -24.37
CA PHE A 22 -1.94 7.91 -23.88
C PHE A 22 -0.88 6.97 -24.47
N LEU A 23 -0.46 7.16 -25.72
CA LEU A 23 0.66 6.43 -26.29
C LEU A 23 1.96 6.71 -25.52
N GLN A 24 2.22 7.98 -25.22
CA GLN A 24 3.35 8.39 -24.37
C GLN A 24 3.28 7.71 -23.00
N ALA A 25 2.13 7.69 -22.32
CA ALA A 25 1.93 7.07 -21.03
C ALA A 25 2.20 5.56 -21.00
N LEU A 26 2.14 4.90 -22.15
CA LEU A 26 2.42 3.47 -22.32
C LEU A 26 3.85 3.17 -22.74
N THR A 27 4.67 4.20 -23.06
CA THR A 27 5.98 4.04 -23.70
C THR A 27 7.09 4.21 -22.69
N HIS A 28 7.78 3.10 -22.35
CA HIS A 28 9.01 3.15 -21.55
C HIS A 28 10.19 3.60 -22.40
N LYS A 29 11.13 4.33 -21.82
CA LYS A 29 12.34 4.84 -22.51
C LYS A 29 13.17 3.78 -23.24
N SER A 30 13.12 2.52 -22.80
CA SER A 30 13.82 1.45 -23.51
C SER A 30 13.23 1.14 -24.88
N TYR A 31 11.95 1.45 -25.13
CA TYR A 31 11.32 1.31 -26.43
C TYR A 31 11.95 2.25 -27.46
N LEU A 32 12.36 3.45 -27.04
CA LEU A 32 12.99 4.45 -27.91
C LEU A 32 14.36 4.00 -28.43
N LEU A 33 15.03 3.07 -27.73
CA LEU A 33 16.32 2.53 -28.20
C LEU A 33 16.14 1.62 -29.41
N ASP A 34 15.05 0.89 -29.46
CA ASP A 34 14.70 -0.03 -30.55
C ASP A 34 13.90 0.72 -31.66
N HIS A 35 13.32 1.89 -31.32
CA HIS A 35 12.41 2.68 -32.17
C HIS A 35 12.75 4.19 -32.12
N PRO A 36 13.89 4.63 -32.74
CA PRO A 36 14.36 6.01 -32.63
C PRO A 36 13.45 7.06 -33.31
N GLU A 37 12.47 6.64 -34.08
CA GLU A 37 11.43 7.51 -34.62
C GLU A 37 10.46 8.04 -33.58
N TYR A 38 10.36 7.38 -32.42
CA TYR A 38 9.61 7.87 -31.25
C TYR A 38 10.52 8.74 -30.38
N ASN A 39 9.94 9.76 -29.75
CA ASN A 39 10.67 10.73 -28.93
C ASN A 39 9.97 11.08 -27.60
N LEU A 40 8.91 10.36 -27.25
CA LEU A 40 8.11 10.60 -26.04
C LEU A 40 8.06 9.31 -25.21
N GLU A 41 8.31 9.43 -23.94
CA GLU A 41 8.23 8.38 -22.94
C GLU A 41 7.47 8.87 -21.70
N TYR A 42 7.17 7.97 -20.77
CA TYR A 42 6.21 8.23 -19.72
C TYR A 42 6.74 8.93 -18.46
N ASP A 43 8.05 9.04 -18.21
CA ASP A 43 8.63 9.49 -16.93
C ASP A 43 7.99 10.80 -16.40
N ARG A 44 7.68 11.74 -17.27
CA ARG A 44 7.03 13.00 -16.87
C ARG A 44 5.55 12.84 -16.51
N LEU A 45 4.86 11.94 -17.18
CA LEU A 45 3.46 11.61 -16.86
C LEU A 45 3.34 10.80 -15.59
N GLU A 46 4.27 9.89 -15.34
CA GLU A 46 4.44 9.16 -14.10
C GLU A 46 4.59 10.13 -12.92
N PHE A 47 5.54 11.07 -12.99
CA PHE A 47 5.74 12.09 -11.96
C PHE A 47 4.43 12.86 -11.63
N LEU A 48 3.66 13.25 -12.64
CA LEU A 48 2.38 13.94 -12.44
C LEU A 48 1.33 13.01 -11.86
N GLY A 49 1.25 11.79 -12.38
CA GLY A 49 0.26 10.79 -11.98
C GLY A 49 0.46 10.32 -10.54
N ASP A 50 1.70 10.11 -10.11
CA ASP A 50 2.06 9.79 -8.72
C ASP A 50 1.55 10.88 -7.75
N ALA A 51 1.77 12.15 -8.07
CA ALA A 51 1.30 13.26 -7.25
C ALA A 51 -0.24 13.29 -7.13
N ILE A 52 -0.96 13.05 -8.24
CA ILE A 52 -2.42 13.00 -8.25
C ILE A 52 -2.93 11.78 -7.48
N LEU A 53 -2.32 10.63 -7.69
CA LEU A 53 -2.65 9.40 -6.99
C LEU A 53 -2.53 9.56 -5.48
N LYS A 54 -1.40 10.07 -5.01
CA LYS A 54 -1.15 10.34 -3.58
C LYS A 54 -2.17 11.32 -3.00
N PHE A 55 -2.49 12.38 -3.72
CA PHE A 55 -3.48 13.35 -3.27
C PHE A 55 -4.86 12.70 -3.11
N VAL A 56 -5.34 11.99 -4.13
CA VAL A 56 -6.68 11.39 -4.13
C VAL A 56 -6.83 10.31 -3.04
N ILE A 57 -5.83 9.44 -2.91
CA ILE A 57 -5.85 8.39 -1.88
C ILE A 57 -5.79 9.01 -0.48
N ASN A 58 -4.92 9.98 -0.24
CA ASN A 58 -4.81 10.62 1.08
C ASN A 58 -6.08 11.41 1.44
N GLU A 59 -6.71 12.10 0.48
CA GLU A 59 -8.01 12.74 0.67
C GLU A 59 -9.07 11.71 1.05
N TYR A 60 -9.14 10.61 0.31
CA TYR A 60 -10.10 9.53 0.57
C TYR A 60 -9.92 8.93 1.97
N LEU A 61 -8.67 8.61 2.34
CA LEU A 61 -8.36 8.05 3.65
C LEU A 61 -8.71 9.02 4.78
N PHE A 62 -8.37 10.28 4.64
CA PHE A 62 -8.68 11.32 5.64
C PHE A 62 -10.19 11.44 5.88
N VAL A 63 -11.00 11.42 4.83
CA VAL A 63 -12.46 11.57 4.92
C VAL A 63 -13.12 10.31 5.47
N ASN A 64 -12.68 9.13 5.03
CA ASN A 64 -13.40 7.88 5.32
C ASN A 64 -12.88 7.16 6.58
N PHE A 65 -11.69 7.54 7.09
CA PHE A 65 -11.12 6.97 8.32
C PHE A 65 -10.92 8.03 9.44
N PRO A 66 -12.01 8.70 9.88
CA PRO A 66 -11.91 9.83 10.82
C PRO A 66 -11.42 9.45 12.22
N LYS A 67 -11.37 8.15 12.53
CA LYS A 67 -10.85 7.64 13.81
C LYS A 67 -9.34 7.38 13.79
N TYR A 68 -8.72 7.39 12.61
CA TYR A 68 -7.29 7.14 12.46
C TYR A 68 -6.49 8.41 12.74
N ASN A 69 -5.43 8.26 13.53
CA ASN A 69 -4.46 9.33 13.72
C ASN A 69 -3.54 9.46 12.49
N SER A 70 -2.71 10.52 12.46
CA SER A 70 -1.79 10.80 11.36
C SER A 70 -0.83 9.64 11.06
N GLY A 71 -0.32 8.93 12.08
CA GLY A 71 0.57 7.79 11.91
C GLY A 71 -0.14 6.59 11.24
N GLU A 72 -1.37 6.30 11.66
CA GLU A 72 -2.19 5.24 11.08
C GLU A 72 -2.54 5.55 9.62
N LEU A 73 -2.96 6.79 9.34
CA LEU A 73 -3.23 7.24 7.96
C LEU A 73 -1.97 7.13 7.07
N THR A 74 -0.79 7.48 7.60
CA THR A 74 0.48 7.36 6.87
C THR A 74 0.82 5.90 6.57
N LYS A 75 0.63 4.99 7.53
CA LYS A 75 0.86 3.55 7.35
C LYS A 75 -0.10 2.97 6.29
N LEU A 76 -1.39 3.32 6.38
CA LEU A 76 -2.42 2.88 5.43
C LEU A 76 -2.11 3.39 4.02
N SER A 77 -1.82 4.67 3.89
CA SER A 77 -1.41 5.30 2.64
C SER A 77 -0.19 4.60 2.04
N GLY A 78 0.86 4.37 2.84
CA GLY A 78 2.07 3.69 2.38
C GLY A 78 1.84 2.26 1.89
N TYR A 79 0.93 1.51 2.52
CA TYR A 79 0.54 0.19 2.05
C TYR A 79 -0.22 0.25 0.72
N VAL A 80 -1.26 1.08 0.67
CA VAL A 80 -2.16 1.22 -0.49
C VAL A 80 -1.40 1.74 -1.71
N LEU A 81 -0.47 2.67 -1.53
CA LEU A 81 0.34 3.30 -2.59
C LEU A 81 1.63 2.54 -2.91
N SER A 82 1.85 1.35 -2.35
CA SER A 82 3.06 0.58 -2.62
C SER A 82 3.11 0.07 -4.07
N ASP A 83 4.31 -0.07 -4.63
CA ASP A 83 4.55 -0.64 -5.97
C ASP A 83 3.85 -1.99 -6.15
N LYS A 84 3.78 -2.80 -5.07
CA LYS A 84 3.08 -4.08 -5.08
C LYS A 84 1.58 -3.92 -5.37
N MET A 85 0.93 -2.90 -4.80
CA MET A 85 -0.49 -2.65 -5.02
C MET A 85 -0.73 -2.02 -6.39
N LEU A 86 0.11 -1.08 -6.81
CA LEU A 86 0.09 -0.53 -8.17
C LEU A 86 0.25 -1.64 -9.22
N PHE A 87 1.21 -2.53 -9.03
CA PHE A 87 1.39 -3.68 -9.91
C PHE A 87 0.16 -4.60 -9.94
N LYS A 88 -0.47 -4.87 -8.78
CA LYS A 88 -1.71 -5.66 -8.70
C LYS A 88 -2.80 -5.01 -9.55
N ILE A 89 -3.06 -3.71 -9.36
CA ILE A 89 -4.06 -2.95 -10.13
C ILE A 89 -3.76 -3.01 -11.63
N ALA A 90 -2.53 -2.72 -12.03
CA ALA A 90 -2.12 -2.75 -13.43
C ALA A 90 -2.30 -4.14 -14.07
N SER A 91 -2.09 -5.20 -13.27
CA SER A 91 -2.29 -6.59 -13.68
C SER A 91 -3.77 -6.93 -13.84
N ASP A 92 -4.62 -6.53 -12.89
CA ASP A 92 -6.06 -6.75 -12.92
C ASP A 92 -6.71 -6.02 -14.11
N LEU A 93 -6.24 -4.82 -14.43
CA LEU A 93 -6.59 -4.06 -15.63
C LEU A 93 -5.96 -4.61 -16.91
N ARG A 94 -5.11 -5.65 -16.82
CA ARG A 94 -4.42 -6.28 -17.96
C ARG A 94 -3.63 -5.29 -18.82
N LEU A 95 -2.97 -4.31 -18.16
CA LEU A 95 -2.25 -3.24 -18.87
C LEU A 95 -1.04 -3.74 -19.65
N ARG A 96 -0.47 -4.90 -19.28
CA ARG A 96 0.70 -5.50 -19.94
C ARG A 96 0.61 -5.51 -21.47
N LYS A 97 -0.56 -5.78 -22.03
CA LYS A 97 -0.78 -5.87 -23.50
C LYS A 97 -0.68 -4.54 -24.23
N PHE A 98 -0.69 -3.43 -23.49
CA PHE A 98 -0.60 -2.09 -24.06
C PHE A 98 0.78 -1.46 -23.88
N VAL A 99 1.60 -2.00 -22.96
CA VAL A 99 2.92 -1.45 -22.63
C VAL A 99 3.88 -1.58 -23.80
N LEU A 100 4.55 -0.48 -24.14
CA LEU A 100 5.62 -0.41 -25.13
C LEU A 100 6.97 -0.31 -24.41
N CYS A 101 7.75 -1.38 -24.44
CA CYS A 101 9.09 -1.43 -23.87
C CYS A 101 10.04 -2.16 -24.82
N GLY A 102 11.34 -1.86 -24.71
CA GLY A 102 12.38 -2.48 -25.52
C GLY A 102 12.52 -3.98 -25.22
N SER A 103 13.10 -4.70 -26.16
CA SER A 103 13.23 -6.18 -26.15
C SER A 103 13.96 -6.75 -24.92
N ARG A 104 14.74 -5.93 -24.20
CA ARG A 104 15.52 -6.30 -23.00
C ARG A 104 14.77 -6.09 -21.69
N ILE A 105 13.63 -5.46 -21.72
CA ILE A 105 12.81 -5.11 -20.52
C ILE A 105 11.54 -5.96 -20.53
N LYS A 106 11.21 -6.53 -19.39
CA LYS A 106 9.92 -7.21 -19.21
C LYS A 106 8.84 -6.17 -18.95
N ALA A 107 7.73 -6.24 -19.68
CA ALA A 107 6.61 -5.31 -19.50
C ALA A 107 6.11 -5.26 -18.04
N GLU A 108 6.21 -6.38 -17.33
CA GLU A 108 5.80 -6.48 -15.93
C GLU A 108 6.60 -5.55 -14.99
N SER A 109 7.88 -5.30 -15.29
CA SER A 109 8.75 -4.47 -14.43
C SER A 109 8.46 -2.97 -14.50
N VAL A 110 7.60 -2.53 -15.42
CA VAL A 110 7.27 -1.12 -15.62
C VAL A 110 5.76 -0.86 -15.47
N MET A 111 5.00 -1.83 -15.02
CA MET A 111 3.53 -1.71 -14.97
C MET A 111 3.05 -0.73 -13.90
N SER A 112 3.77 -0.58 -12.80
CA SER A 112 3.46 0.41 -11.76
C SER A 112 3.59 1.82 -12.32
N ASP A 113 4.73 2.12 -12.94
CA ASP A 113 5.01 3.43 -13.55
C ASP A 113 4.01 3.76 -14.66
N VAL A 114 3.65 2.73 -15.47
CA VAL A 114 2.63 2.88 -16.52
C VAL A 114 1.25 3.20 -15.91
N MET A 115 0.88 2.61 -14.77
CA MET A 115 -0.39 2.94 -14.12
C MET A 115 -0.41 4.40 -13.66
N GLU A 116 0.67 4.87 -13.04
CA GLU A 116 0.80 6.27 -12.64
C GLU A 116 0.76 7.20 -13.84
N SER A 117 1.51 6.88 -14.90
CA SER A 117 1.52 7.69 -16.12
C SER A 117 0.15 7.76 -16.81
N LEU A 118 -0.63 6.67 -16.78
CA LEU A 118 -2.01 6.67 -17.28
C LEU A 118 -2.94 7.55 -16.44
N ILE A 119 -2.74 7.62 -15.13
CA ILE A 119 -3.44 8.57 -14.26
C ILE A 119 -3.10 10.00 -14.67
N GLY A 120 -1.81 10.32 -14.90
CA GLY A 120 -1.35 11.62 -15.38
C GLY A 120 -1.96 11.99 -16.73
N ALA A 121 -1.97 11.06 -17.70
CA ALA A 121 -2.59 11.26 -19.01
C ALA A 121 -4.11 11.48 -18.89
N THR A 122 -4.78 10.69 -18.05
CA THR A 122 -6.23 10.83 -17.81
C THR A 122 -6.56 12.20 -17.23
N TYR A 123 -5.76 12.67 -16.29
CA TYR A 123 -5.91 14.00 -15.73
C TYR A 123 -5.78 15.11 -16.79
N LEU A 124 -4.75 15.05 -17.62
CA LEU A 124 -4.50 16.08 -18.65
C LEU A 124 -5.58 16.11 -19.73
N VAL A 125 -6.15 14.95 -20.09
CA VAL A 125 -7.14 14.83 -21.17
C VAL A 125 -8.57 15.08 -20.66
N TYR A 126 -8.93 14.52 -19.51
CA TYR A 126 -10.31 14.49 -19.02
C TYR A 126 -10.55 15.29 -17.74
N GLY A 127 -9.48 15.79 -17.14
CA GLY A 127 -9.53 16.58 -15.91
C GLY A 127 -9.51 15.73 -14.63
N PHE A 128 -9.46 16.44 -13.49
CA PHE A 128 -9.26 15.86 -12.17
C PHE A 128 -10.35 14.84 -11.78
N GLU A 129 -11.61 15.16 -12.05
CA GLU A 129 -12.74 14.29 -11.66
C GLU A 129 -12.68 12.90 -12.33
N GLU A 130 -12.21 12.84 -13.58
CA GLU A 130 -12.10 11.56 -14.27
C GLU A 130 -10.90 10.75 -13.77
N ALA A 131 -9.77 11.41 -13.49
CA ALA A 131 -8.62 10.79 -12.85
C ALA A 131 -8.98 10.26 -11.44
N LYS A 132 -9.72 11.05 -10.64
CA LYS A 132 -10.22 10.65 -9.31
C LYS A 132 -11.12 9.40 -9.40
N LYS A 133 -12.05 9.35 -10.34
CA LYS A 133 -12.90 8.18 -10.57
C LYS A 133 -12.09 6.93 -10.93
N LEU A 134 -11.12 7.07 -11.85
CA LEU A 134 -10.22 5.99 -12.22
C LEU A 134 -9.49 5.44 -10.99
N ILE A 135 -8.89 6.32 -10.20
CA ILE A 135 -8.14 5.95 -8.99
C ILE A 135 -9.05 5.23 -7.99
N LEU A 136 -10.13 5.87 -7.56
CA LEU A 136 -10.99 5.33 -6.50
C LEU A 136 -11.56 3.95 -6.88
N ARG A 137 -12.03 3.79 -8.12
CA ARG A 137 -12.53 2.51 -8.60
C ARG A 137 -11.45 1.42 -8.62
N SER A 138 -10.21 1.78 -8.97
CA SER A 138 -9.10 0.82 -9.04
C SER A 138 -8.59 0.41 -7.65
N TYR A 139 -8.80 1.24 -6.64
CA TYR A 139 -8.27 1.04 -5.29
C TYR A 139 -9.32 0.58 -4.27
N GLU A 140 -10.61 0.54 -4.63
CA GLU A 140 -11.72 0.23 -3.70
C GLU A 140 -11.48 -1.07 -2.93
N ASP A 141 -11.24 -2.17 -3.63
CA ASP A 141 -10.99 -3.47 -3.01
C ASP A 141 -9.74 -3.47 -2.14
N ILE A 142 -8.67 -2.80 -2.58
CA ILE A 142 -7.40 -2.73 -1.84
C ILE A 142 -7.57 -1.97 -0.54
N ILE A 143 -8.32 -0.87 -0.55
CA ILE A 143 -8.57 -0.08 0.66
C ILE A 143 -9.42 -0.88 1.65
N LEU A 144 -10.45 -1.59 1.17
CA LEU A 144 -11.29 -2.44 2.01
C LEU A 144 -10.49 -3.61 2.61
N GLU A 145 -9.65 -4.27 1.82
CA GLU A 145 -8.75 -5.31 2.29
C GLU A 145 -7.77 -4.78 3.34
N ALA A 146 -7.18 -3.62 3.10
CA ALA A 146 -6.21 -3.00 4.00
C ALA A 146 -6.83 -2.60 5.36
N ASP A 147 -8.04 -2.07 5.37
CA ASP A 147 -8.77 -1.75 6.61
C ASP A 147 -9.11 -3.02 7.43
N SER A 148 -9.36 -4.14 6.74
CA SER A 148 -9.79 -5.37 7.40
C SER A 148 -8.64 -6.22 7.98
N SER A 149 -7.43 -6.20 7.40
CA SER A 149 -6.46 -7.27 7.64
C SER A 149 -5.08 -6.85 8.17
N GLU A 150 -4.47 -5.76 7.74
CA GLU A 150 -3.03 -5.56 8.02
C GLU A 150 -2.68 -4.33 8.89
N LEU A 151 -3.54 -3.35 8.96
CA LEU A 151 -3.26 -2.11 9.72
C LEU A 151 -3.69 -2.18 11.18
N LYS A 152 -4.64 -3.04 11.51
CA LYS A 152 -4.97 -3.38 12.91
C LYS A 152 -3.84 -4.15 13.60
N GLU A 153 -2.86 -4.65 12.86
CA GLU A 153 -1.89 -5.63 13.36
C GLU A 153 -0.44 -5.13 13.48
N ASN A 154 -0.17 -3.84 13.53
CA ASN A 154 1.18 -3.42 13.92
C ASN A 154 1.28 -3.07 15.41
N TYR A 155 0.66 -3.92 16.23
CA TYR A 155 0.69 -3.79 17.68
C TYR A 155 2.12 -3.78 18.23
N LYS A 156 3.06 -4.49 17.57
CA LYS A 156 4.48 -4.47 17.94
C LYS A 156 5.09 -3.07 17.83
N ALA A 157 4.84 -2.36 16.73
CA ALA A 157 5.35 -0.99 16.57
C ALA A 157 4.66 -0.03 17.54
N ALA A 158 3.34 -0.12 17.69
CA ALA A 158 2.59 0.69 18.64
C ALA A 158 3.06 0.48 20.08
N LEU A 159 3.33 -0.78 20.47
CA LEU A 159 3.87 -1.12 21.79
C LEU A 159 5.27 -0.53 21.98
N GLN A 160 6.14 -0.65 20.98
CA GLN A 160 7.49 -0.07 21.04
C GLN A 160 7.44 1.46 21.18
N GLU A 161 6.63 2.14 20.37
CA GLU A 161 6.44 3.59 20.46
C GLU A 161 5.91 4.01 21.84
N LEU A 162 4.93 3.28 22.38
CA LEU A 162 4.37 3.57 23.70
C LEU A 162 5.41 3.38 24.81
N THR A 163 6.11 2.25 24.83
CA THR A 163 7.11 1.96 25.87
C THR A 163 8.28 2.94 25.82
N GLN A 164 8.75 3.32 24.61
CA GLN A 164 9.79 4.32 24.44
C GLN A 164 9.32 5.73 24.89
N SER A 165 8.12 6.14 24.49
CA SER A 165 7.55 7.44 24.87
C SER A 165 7.38 7.58 26.38
N LYS A 166 7.17 6.47 27.09
CA LYS A 166 7.03 6.38 28.55
C LYS A 166 8.34 6.04 29.27
N GLN A 167 9.47 6.00 28.55
CA GLN A 167 10.80 5.70 29.08
C GLN A 167 10.90 4.31 29.75
N LEU A 168 10.09 3.35 29.33
CA LEU A 168 10.11 1.98 29.82
C LEU A 168 11.15 1.08 29.10
N GLY A 169 11.82 1.59 28.08
CA GLY A 169 12.76 0.85 27.24
C GLY A 169 12.09 0.10 26.08
N LEU A 170 12.84 -0.82 25.47
CA LEU A 170 12.34 -1.65 24.38
C LEU A 170 11.65 -2.90 24.93
N PRO A 171 10.48 -3.29 24.40
CA PRO A 171 9.86 -4.56 24.79
C PRO A 171 10.62 -5.73 24.16
N GLU A 172 10.87 -6.78 24.97
CA GLU A 172 11.55 -8.00 24.56
C GLU A 172 10.54 -9.14 24.37
N TYR A 173 10.73 -9.95 23.30
CA TYR A 173 9.80 -10.98 22.87
C TYR A 173 10.39 -12.37 23.10
N PHE A 174 9.76 -13.19 23.93
CA PHE A 174 10.18 -14.53 24.27
C PHE A 174 9.20 -15.56 23.71
N VAL A 175 9.73 -16.55 22.97
CA VAL A 175 8.92 -17.71 22.58
C VAL A 175 8.82 -18.65 23.77
N VAL A 176 7.65 -18.68 24.40
CA VAL A 176 7.39 -19.52 25.60
C VAL A 176 6.71 -20.83 25.24
N LYS A 177 6.15 -20.94 24.02
CA LYS A 177 5.47 -22.13 23.54
C LYS A 177 5.76 -22.32 22.04
N SER A 178 6.03 -23.59 21.65
CA SER A 178 6.18 -23.98 20.25
C SER A 178 5.73 -25.42 20.11
N GLU A 179 4.48 -25.65 19.74
CA GLU A 179 3.81 -26.93 19.73
C GLU A 179 3.03 -27.15 18.44
N GLY A 180 2.56 -28.36 18.22
CA GLY A 180 1.72 -28.76 17.10
C GLY A 180 2.49 -29.34 15.92
N PRO A 181 1.77 -29.97 14.98
CA PRO A 181 2.38 -30.56 13.78
C PRO A 181 2.79 -29.47 12.79
N PRO A 182 3.74 -29.75 11.85
CA PRO A 182 4.24 -28.76 10.89
C PRO A 182 3.17 -28.06 10.04
N HIS A 183 2.02 -28.68 9.84
CA HIS A 183 0.90 -28.14 9.06
C HIS A 183 -0.11 -27.35 9.91
N ASN A 184 0.03 -27.39 11.24
CA ASN A 184 -0.81 -26.62 12.18
C ASN A 184 -0.01 -26.31 13.46
N PRO A 185 1.05 -25.49 13.38
CA PRO A 185 1.86 -25.10 14.52
C PRO A 185 1.09 -24.13 15.42
N ASN A 186 1.40 -24.16 16.72
CA ASN A 186 0.96 -23.17 17.70
C ASN A 186 2.16 -22.58 18.42
N PHE A 187 2.32 -21.27 18.36
CA PHE A 187 3.38 -20.52 19.02
C PHE A 187 2.79 -19.66 20.12
N GLY A 188 3.43 -19.65 21.31
CA GLY A 188 3.14 -18.68 22.38
C GLY A 188 4.29 -17.70 22.51
N ILE A 189 3.98 -16.41 22.58
CA ILE A 189 4.95 -15.34 22.82
C ILE A 189 4.54 -14.56 24.06
N GLU A 190 5.51 -14.30 24.92
CA GLU A 190 5.42 -13.41 26.08
C GLU A 190 6.28 -12.19 25.84
N ILE A 191 5.80 -11.01 26.25
CA ILE A 191 6.52 -9.75 26.14
C ILE A 191 6.88 -9.22 27.51
N ARG A 192 8.15 -8.86 27.68
CA ARG A 192 8.70 -8.33 28.94
C ARG A 192 9.40 -6.99 28.74
N LEU A 193 9.44 -6.21 29.80
CA LEU A 193 10.37 -5.08 29.94
C LEU A 193 11.73 -5.59 30.45
N SER A 194 12.75 -4.74 30.36
CA SER A 194 14.11 -5.04 30.81
C SER A 194 14.22 -5.32 32.33
N ASP A 195 13.26 -4.85 33.12
CA ASP A 195 13.15 -5.13 34.56
C ASP A 195 12.46 -6.47 34.87
N GLY A 196 12.09 -7.24 33.85
CA GLY A 196 11.40 -8.51 33.96
C GLY A 196 9.88 -8.42 34.09
N THR A 197 9.29 -7.22 34.04
CA THR A 197 7.83 -7.04 34.09
C THR A 197 7.21 -7.64 32.83
N ILE A 198 6.29 -8.60 33.00
CA ILE A 198 5.52 -9.18 31.92
C ILE A 198 4.43 -8.21 31.52
N LEU A 199 4.41 -7.81 30.25
CA LEU A 199 3.40 -6.91 29.69
C LEU A 199 2.19 -7.64 29.11
N GLY A 200 2.41 -8.79 28.50
CA GLY A 200 1.33 -9.57 27.90
C GLY A 200 1.82 -10.83 27.18
N GLU A 201 0.88 -11.70 26.89
CA GLU A 201 1.09 -12.98 26.21
C GLU A 201 0.13 -13.11 25.02
N GLY A 202 0.53 -13.88 24.00
CA GLY A 202 -0.30 -14.14 22.84
C GLY A 202 0.06 -15.43 22.14
N GLU A 203 -0.93 -16.11 21.58
CA GLU A 203 -0.77 -17.33 20.80
C GLU A 203 -1.14 -17.09 19.32
N GLY A 204 -0.59 -17.91 18.42
CA GLY A 204 -0.91 -17.84 16.99
C GLY A 204 -0.28 -18.98 16.20
N SER A 205 -0.74 -19.16 14.97
CA SER A 205 -0.26 -20.19 14.03
C SER A 205 1.15 -19.91 13.48
N SER A 206 1.68 -18.71 13.74
CA SER A 206 3.03 -18.30 13.41
C SER A 206 3.62 -17.43 14.52
N LYS A 207 4.96 -17.36 14.61
CA LYS A 207 5.64 -16.44 15.54
C LYS A 207 5.27 -14.97 15.29
N LYS A 208 4.94 -14.60 14.03
CA LYS A 208 4.49 -13.26 13.68
C LYS A 208 3.12 -12.99 14.31
N GLU A 209 2.17 -13.88 14.12
CA GLU A 209 0.81 -13.78 14.65
C GLU A 209 0.78 -13.78 16.19
N ALA A 210 1.43 -14.77 16.82
CA ALA A 210 1.56 -14.83 18.26
C ALA A 210 2.18 -13.54 18.85
N GLY A 211 3.19 -12.99 18.19
CA GLY A 211 3.82 -11.75 18.62
C GLY A 211 2.94 -10.51 18.45
N GLN A 212 2.05 -10.46 17.48
CA GLN A 212 1.06 -9.40 17.36
C GLN A 212 -0.03 -9.51 18.43
N ALA A 213 -0.51 -10.74 18.69
CA ALA A 213 -1.47 -10.99 19.78
C ALA A 213 -0.91 -10.60 21.16
N ALA A 214 0.33 -10.99 21.44
CA ALA A 214 1.02 -10.60 22.67
C ALA A 214 1.20 -9.06 22.78
N ALA A 215 1.52 -8.38 21.66
CA ALA A 215 1.68 -6.93 21.65
C ALA A 215 0.35 -6.20 21.89
N LEU A 216 -0.76 -6.70 21.36
CA LEU A 216 -2.10 -6.18 21.64
C LEU A 216 -2.44 -6.30 23.13
N ALA A 217 -2.26 -7.50 23.72
CA ALA A 217 -2.49 -7.71 25.13
C ALA A 217 -1.61 -6.80 26.01
N SER A 218 -0.34 -6.58 25.59
CA SER A 218 0.58 -5.67 26.29
C SER A 218 0.13 -4.21 26.23
N LEU A 219 -0.39 -3.75 25.10
CA LEU A 219 -0.95 -2.41 24.95
C LEU A 219 -2.14 -2.21 25.88
N ASP A 220 -3.06 -3.18 25.91
CA ASP A 220 -4.24 -3.15 26.78
C ASP A 220 -3.84 -3.12 28.27
N TYR A 221 -2.87 -3.93 28.66
CA TYR A 221 -2.33 -3.95 30.02
C TYR A 221 -1.70 -2.61 30.40
N LEU A 222 -0.85 -2.04 29.56
CA LEU A 222 -0.21 -0.75 29.80
C LEU A 222 -1.23 0.38 29.96
N GLN A 223 -2.22 0.45 29.08
CA GLN A 223 -3.23 1.51 29.08
C GLN A 223 -4.22 1.38 30.23
N ASN A 224 -4.64 0.19 30.58
CA ASN A 224 -5.73 -0.04 31.52
C ASN A 224 -5.30 -0.36 32.95
N THR A 225 -4.09 -0.84 33.16
CA THR A 225 -3.62 -1.32 34.44
C THR A 225 -2.33 -0.63 34.87
N TYR A 226 -1.24 -0.85 34.14
CA TYR A 226 0.10 -0.43 34.54
C TYR A 226 0.26 1.07 34.84
N PHE A 227 -0.28 1.92 33.95
CA PHE A 227 -0.19 3.38 34.18
C PHE A 227 -1.17 3.89 35.25
N LYS A 228 -2.26 3.17 35.50
CA LYS A 228 -3.20 3.53 36.59
C LYS A 228 -2.68 3.16 37.95
N GLU A 229 -1.90 2.09 38.07
CA GLU A 229 -1.31 1.66 39.35
C GLU A 229 -0.08 2.52 39.75
N LYS A 230 0.55 3.20 38.76
CA LYS A 230 1.73 4.06 39.00
C LYS A 230 1.40 5.56 39.01
N ALA A 231 0.13 5.96 38.82
CA ALA A 231 -0.35 7.35 38.90
C ALA A 231 -0.88 7.67 40.26
#